data_766cf1d5e887015e0f3230752bc50f7d
#
_entry.id   766cf1d5e887015e0f3230752bc50f7d
#
_cell.length_a   1.000
_cell.length_b   1.000
_cell.length_c   1.000
_cell.angle_alpha   90.00
_cell.angle_beta   90.00
_cell.angle_gamma   90.00
#
_symmetry.space_group_name_H-M   'P 1'
#
loop_
_entity.id
_entity.type
_entity.pdbx_description
1 polymer ?
#
loop_
_entity_poly.entity_id
_entity_poly.type
_entity_poly.pdbx_seq_one_letter_code
_entity_poly.pdbx_strand_id
1 'polypeptide(L)'
;MDINKPEIKLLCPPKKCGKCRRMISRVEAILEQMGIKEKIQIVNNPDELLQYPTWVLPTLLINGKVVARGYLPSSDVVREVLKKD
;
A
#
# COMPACT_ATOMS: atom_id res chain seq x y z
N MET A 1 11.95 -13.02 16.03
CA MET A 1 10.94 -12.65 15.03
C MET A 1 10.69 -11.15 15.07
N ASP A 2 10.81 -10.53 13.96
CA ASP A 2 10.64 -9.08 13.90
C ASP A 2 9.20 -8.74 13.56
N ILE A 3 8.44 -8.37 14.57
CA ILE A 3 7.02 -8.08 14.40
C ILE A 3 6.76 -6.63 14.01
N ASN A 4 7.83 -5.83 13.89
CA ASN A 4 7.69 -4.40 13.64
C ASN A 4 7.83 -4.02 12.17
N LYS A 5 7.98 -5.00 11.29
CA LYS A 5 8.12 -4.73 9.86
C LYS A 5 6.78 -4.94 9.16
N PRO A 6 6.07 -3.87 8.83
CA PRO A 6 4.81 -4.02 8.11
C PRO A 6 5.04 -4.48 6.68
N GLU A 7 4.16 -5.32 6.20
CA GLU A 7 4.15 -5.72 4.81
C GLU A 7 3.24 -4.75 4.05
N ILE A 8 3.81 -3.97 3.15
CA ILE A 8 3.07 -2.94 2.43
C ILE A 8 3.05 -3.31 0.96
N LYS A 9 1.86 -3.51 0.43
CA LYS A 9 1.67 -3.85 -0.97
C LYS A 9 0.74 -2.87 -1.63
N LEU A 10 1.06 -2.49 -2.85
CA LEU A 10 0.21 -1.62 -3.65
C LEU A 10 -0.13 -2.36 -4.94
N LEU A 11 -1.41 -2.63 -5.12
CA LEU A 11 -1.90 -3.27 -6.33
C LEU A 11 -2.15 -2.19 -7.37
N CYS A 12 -1.43 -2.25 -8.47
CA CYS A 12 -1.50 -1.25 -9.53
C CYS A 12 -1.90 -1.88 -10.85
N PRO A 13 -2.57 -1.13 -11.74
CA PRO A 13 -2.78 -1.64 -13.08
C PRO A 13 -1.45 -1.75 -13.81
N PRO A 14 -1.34 -2.63 -14.82
CA PRO A 14 -0.08 -2.81 -15.55
C PRO A 14 0.35 -1.58 -16.33
N LYS A 15 -0.53 -0.61 -16.51
CA LYS A 15 -0.22 0.64 -17.19
C LYS A 15 0.14 1.72 -16.17
N LYS A 16 0.86 2.75 -16.62
CA LYS A 16 1.20 3.88 -15.76
C LYS A 16 -0.07 4.49 -15.16
N CYS A 17 -0.04 4.72 -13.86
CA CYS A 17 -1.18 5.23 -13.13
C CYS A 17 -0.75 6.38 -12.22
N GLY A 18 -1.32 7.58 -12.45
CA GLY A 18 -1.01 8.73 -11.63
C GLY A 18 -1.45 8.55 -10.18
N LYS A 19 -2.56 7.87 -9.95
CA LYS A 19 -3.02 7.59 -8.58
C LYS A 19 -2.05 6.69 -7.82
N CYS A 20 -1.46 5.72 -8.51
CA CYS A 20 -0.48 4.84 -7.89
C CYS A 20 0.74 5.62 -7.43
N ARG A 21 1.21 6.54 -8.26
CA ARG A 21 2.36 7.38 -7.91
C ARG A 21 2.06 8.23 -6.68
N ARG A 22 0.87 8.79 -6.60
CA ARG A 22 0.46 9.61 -5.45
C ARG A 22 0.38 8.78 -4.19
N MET A 23 -0.15 7.57 -4.30
CA MET A 23 -0.19 6.66 -3.16
C MET A 23 1.20 6.29 -2.69
N ILE A 24 2.10 5.95 -3.61
CA ILE A 24 3.47 5.60 -3.28
C ILE A 24 4.14 6.76 -2.55
N SER A 25 4.04 7.97 -3.10
CA SER A 25 4.65 9.15 -2.50
C SER A 25 4.11 9.40 -1.09
N ARG A 26 2.80 9.29 -0.91
CA ARG A 26 2.19 9.52 0.39
C ARG A 26 2.63 8.49 1.41
N VAL A 27 2.58 7.22 1.03
CA VAL A 27 2.96 6.14 1.95
C VAL A 27 4.44 6.23 2.30
N GLU A 28 5.29 6.50 1.31
CA GLU A 28 6.72 6.66 1.56
C GLU A 28 7.01 7.80 2.53
N ALA A 29 6.31 8.91 2.37
CA ALA A 29 6.48 10.04 3.28
C ALA A 29 6.07 9.66 4.71
N ILE A 30 4.98 8.94 4.85
CA ILE A 30 4.52 8.49 6.17
C ILE A 30 5.53 7.52 6.79
N LEU A 31 6.02 6.56 6.02
CA LEU A 31 7.01 5.61 6.50
C LEU A 31 8.26 6.33 7.00
N GLU A 32 8.70 7.33 6.25
CA GLU A 32 9.86 8.12 6.64
C GLU A 32 9.60 8.86 7.95
N GLN A 33 8.43 9.48 8.08
CA GLN A 33 8.05 10.18 9.30
C GLN A 33 8.00 9.27 10.52
N MET A 34 7.62 8.02 10.31
CA MET A 34 7.52 7.06 11.40
C MET A 34 8.83 6.29 11.65
N GLY A 35 9.85 6.55 10.85
CA GLY A 35 11.12 5.84 10.99
C GLY A 35 11.09 4.39 10.52
N ILE A 36 10.13 4.05 9.67
CA ILE A 36 9.98 2.70 9.15
C ILE A 36 10.76 2.59 7.85
N LYS A 37 11.67 1.62 7.76
CA LYS A 37 12.53 1.45 6.59
C LYS A 37 12.06 0.36 5.64
N GLU A 38 10.79 0.08 5.62
CA GLU A 38 10.23 -0.91 4.71
C GLU A 38 9.93 -0.31 3.35
N LYS A 39 10.01 -1.13 2.32
CA LYS A 39 9.69 -0.69 0.97
C LYS A 39 8.30 -1.15 0.57
N ILE A 40 7.66 -0.36 -0.26
CA ILE A 40 6.36 -0.71 -0.80
C ILE A 40 6.56 -1.71 -1.93
N GLN A 41 5.88 -2.85 -1.84
CA GLN A 41 5.89 -3.85 -2.90
C GLN A 41 4.79 -3.51 -3.89
N ILE A 42 5.17 -3.34 -5.14
CA ILE A 42 4.21 -3.00 -6.19
C ILE A 42 3.83 -4.27 -6.94
N VAL A 43 2.55 -4.57 -6.94
CA VAL A 43 2.00 -5.74 -7.64
C VAL A 43 1.24 -5.22 -8.86
N ASN A 44 1.83 -5.40 -10.02
CA ASN A 44 1.21 -4.95 -11.27
C ASN A 44 1.16 -6.03 -12.34
N ASN A 45 1.47 -7.26 -11.98
CA ASN A 45 1.38 -8.41 -12.88
C ASN A 45 -0.06 -8.90 -12.87
N PRO A 46 -0.72 -9.01 -14.04
CA PRO A 46 -2.12 -9.44 -14.08
C PRO A 46 -2.38 -10.79 -13.40
N ASP A 47 -1.45 -11.73 -13.54
CA ASP A 47 -1.62 -13.04 -12.91
C ASP A 47 -1.60 -12.96 -11.39
N GLU A 48 -0.73 -12.10 -10.84
CA GLU A 48 -0.67 -11.90 -9.39
C GLU A 48 -1.90 -11.14 -8.90
N LEU A 49 -2.36 -10.16 -9.67
CA LEU A 49 -3.52 -9.35 -9.29
C LEU A 49 -4.78 -10.21 -9.12
N LEU A 50 -4.89 -11.28 -9.90
CA LEU A 50 -6.03 -12.19 -9.81
C LEU A 50 -6.11 -12.94 -8.48
N GLN A 51 -5.00 -13.00 -7.74
CA GLN A 51 -4.95 -13.68 -6.47
C GLN A 51 -5.51 -12.85 -5.32
N TYR A 52 -5.78 -11.57 -5.56
CA TYR A 52 -6.29 -10.67 -4.53
C TYR A 52 -7.80 -10.50 -4.64
N PRO A 53 -8.50 -10.36 -3.51
CA PRO A 53 -9.96 -10.27 -3.52
C PRO A 53 -10.48 -8.87 -3.84
N THR A 54 -9.87 -8.20 -4.79
CA THR A 54 -10.29 -6.85 -5.17
C THR A 54 -10.16 -6.66 -6.67
N TRP A 55 -11.12 -5.96 -7.23
CA TRP A 55 -11.14 -5.60 -8.64
C TRP A 55 -10.83 -4.13 -8.85
N VAL A 56 -10.73 -3.36 -7.76
CA VAL A 56 -10.51 -1.93 -7.84
C VAL A 56 -9.02 -1.63 -7.71
N LEU A 57 -8.47 -0.91 -8.66
CA LEU A 57 -7.05 -0.52 -8.65
C LEU A 57 -6.94 0.99 -8.70
N PRO A 58 -6.01 1.60 -8.01
CA PRO A 58 -5.03 0.98 -7.12
C PRO A 58 -5.64 0.58 -5.77
N THR A 59 -5.10 -0.44 -5.16
CA THR A 59 -5.49 -0.88 -3.83
C THR A 59 -4.27 -0.94 -2.93
N LEU A 60 -4.35 -0.32 -1.77
CA LEU A 60 -3.27 -0.34 -0.79
C LEU A 60 -3.57 -1.39 0.27
N LEU A 61 -2.63 -2.31 0.46
CA LEU A 61 -2.71 -3.35 1.47
C LEU A 61 -1.58 -3.18 2.47
N ILE A 62 -1.92 -3.26 3.75
CA ILE A 62 -0.91 -3.26 4.82
C ILE A 62 -1.18 -4.48 5.69
N ASN A 63 -0.19 -5.38 5.76
CA ASN A 63 -0.29 -6.64 6.49
C ASN A 63 -1.52 -7.46 6.08
N GLY A 64 -1.82 -7.45 4.78
CA GLY A 64 -2.94 -8.20 4.23
C GLY A 64 -4.29 -7.52 4.37
N LYS A 65 -4.36 -6.37 5.02
CA LYS A 65 -5.61 -5.63 5.18
C LYS A 65 -5.74 -4.56 4.11
N VAL A 66 -6.91 -4.44 3.53
CA VAL A 66 -7.20 -3.39 2.56
C VAL A 66 -7.36 -2.06 3.28
N VAL A 67 -6.48 -1.11 2.97
CA VAL A 67 -6.52 0.22 3.57
C VAL A 67 -7.30 1.18 2.70
N ALA A 68 -7.12 1.10 1.39
CA ALA A 68 -7.81 1.98 0.46
C ALA A 68 -7.97 1.29 -0.89
N ARG A 69 -9.09 1.53 -1.55
CA ARG A 69 -9.38 0.99 -2.87
C ARG A 69 -9.78 2.11 -3.81
N GLY A 70 -8.94 2.35 -4.83
CA GLY A 70 -9.26 3.28 -5.87
C GLY A 70 -9.22 4.75 -5.49
N TYR A 71 -8.77 5.07 -4.28
CA TYR A 71 -8.63 6.45 -3.85
C TYR A 71 -7.39 6.63 -2.99
N LEU A 72 -6.96 7.88 -2.85
CA LEU A 72 -5.79 8.22 -2.05
C LEU A 72 -6.20 8.28 -0.57
N PRO A 73 -5.67 7.40 0.29
CA PRO A 73 -6.03 7.43 1.71
C PRO A 73 -5.42 8.64 2.41
N SER A 74 -6.07 9.10 3.48
CA SER A 74 -5.50 10.16 4.28
C SER A 74 -4.28 9.66 5.05
N SER A 75 -3.39 10.57 5.38
CA SER A 75 -2.20 10.22 6.15
C SER A 75 -2.55 9.64 7.51
N ASP A 76 -3.62 10.14 8.12
CA ASP A 76 -4.06 9.65 9.43
C ASP A 76 -4.49 8.19 9.39
N VAL A 77 -5.23 7.81 8.35
CA VAL A 77 -5.68 6.42 8.19
C VAL A 77 -4.49 5.48 8.04
N VAL A 78 -3.52 5.86 7.21
CA VAL A 78 -2.35 5.02 6.98
C VAL A 78 -1.53 4.87 8.27
N ARG A 79 -1.32 5.98 8.99
CA ARG A 79 -0.59 5.94 10.25
C ARG A 79 -1.26 5.06 11.29
N GLU A 80 -2.61 5.15 11.38
CA GLU A 80 -3.37 4.33 12.31
C GLU A 80 -3.15 2.85 12.05
N VAL A 81 -3.25 2.44 10.78
CA VAL A 81 -3.05 1.04 10.42
C VAL A 81 -1.65 0.58 10.73
N LEU A 82 -0.64 1.41 10.43
CA LEU A 82 0.74 1.06 10.69
C LEU A 82 1.04 0.96 12.20
N LYS A 83 0.38 1.78 13.01
CA LYS A 83 0.57 1.74 14.46
C LYS A 83 -0.03 0.48 15.10
N LYS A 84 -1.14 0.01 14.57
CA LYS A 84 -1.83 -1.15 15.14
C LYS A 84 -1.13 -2.46 14.83
N ASP A 85 -0.37 -2.48 13.80
CA ASP A 85 0.37 -3.65 13.37
C ASP A 85 1.86 -3.44 13.61
#